data_526c6dbe6a201e788adcfbe8040a0815
#
_entry.id   526c6dbe6a201e788adcfbe8040a0815
#
_cell.length_a   1.000
_cell.length_b   1.000
_cell.length_c   1.000
_cell.angle_alpha   90.00
_cell.angle_beta   90.00
_cell.angle_gamma   90.00
#
_symmetry.space_group_name_H-M   'P 1'
#
loop_
_entity.id
_entity.type
_entity.pdbx_description
1 polymer ?
#
loop_
_entity_poly.entity_id
_entity_poly.type
_entity_poly.pdbx_seq_one_letter_code
_entity_poly.pdbx_strand_id
1 'polypeptide(L)'
;MTFPSDENVIIGLERADDAGVYRISDDLALIQTLDFFTPIVDDPYWFGQIAAANALSDVYAMGGTPKTAMNLVAFPAKTMDLSILRQIIQGGVDKFKEAEVVLIGGHSIEDKEIKYGLSVTGVIHPKRDMSRSERNRHIKL
;
A
#
# COMPACT_ATOMS: atom_id res chain seq x y z
N MET A 1 -13.24 -2.75 -22.01
CA MET A 1 -11.83 -2.33 -22.04
C MET A 1 -10.93 -3.54 -22.13
N THR A 2 -9.94 -3.51 -23.01
CA THR A 2 -9.01 -4.62 -23.22
C THR A 2 -7.67 -4.26 -22.61
N PHE A 3 -7.14 -5.15 -21.77
CA PHE A 3 -5.82 -4.96 -21.15
C PHE A 3 -4.79 -5.85 -21.84
N PRO A 4 -3.53 -5.38 -21.97
CA PRO A 4 -2.46 -6.25 -22.44
C PRO A 4 -2.35 -7.47 -21.54
N SER A 5 -2.11 -8.63 -22.12
CA SER A 5 -1.89 -9.83 -21.33
C SER A 5 -0.40 -10.14 -21.26
N ASP A 6 0.02 -10.64 -20.10
CA ASP A 6 1.39 -11.06 -19.84
C ASP A 6 1.34 -12.27 -18.93
N GLU A 7 2.03 -13.34 -19.31
CA GLU A 7 2.00 -14.60 -18.56
C GLU A 7 2.56 -14.47 -17.13
N ASN A 8 3.35 -13.43 -16.87
CA ASN A 8 3.94 -13.19 -15.56
C ASN A 8 2.98 -12.43 -14.62
N VAL A 9 1.88 -11.93 -15.13
CA VAL A 9 0.84 -11.30 -14.29
C VAL A 9 0.01 -12.41 -13.66
N ILE A 10 0.23 -12.64 -12.38
CA ILE A 10 -0.49 -13.67 -11.63
C ILE A 10 -1.86 -13.14 -11.21
N ILE A 11 -1.88 -11.93 -10.65
CA ILE A 11 -3.11 -11.22 -10.30
C ILE A 11 -3.00 -9.82 -10.89
N GLY A 12 -3.97 -9.45 -11.71
CA GLY A 12 -3.97 -8.18 -12.39
C GLY A 12 -5.32 -7.49 -12.37
N LEU A 13 -5.50 -6.56 -13.27
CA LEU A 13 -6.65 -5.66 -13.31
C LEU A 13 -8.00 -6.37 -13.47
N GLU A 14 -8.03 -7.49 -14.19
CA GLU A 14 -9.28 -8.21 -14.46
C GLU A 14 -9.90 -8.80 -13.20
N ARG A 15 -9.12 -9.06 -12.17
CA ARG A 15 -9.59 -9.70 -10.94
C ARG A 15 -10.04 -8.72 -9.86
N ALA A 16 -9.68 -7.45 -10.02
CA ALA A 16 -9.98 -6.42 -9.02
C ALA A 16 -9.60 -6.82 -7.58
N ASP A 17 -8.48 -7.53 -7.44
CA ASP A 17 -7.93 -7.89 -6.14
C ASP A 17 -7.24 -6.68 -5.49
N ASP A 18 -6.91 -6.80 -4.20
CA ASP A 18 -6.34 -5.72 -3.40
C ASP A 18 -4.95 -5.30 -3.87
N ALA A 19 -4.26 -6.17 -4.62
CA ALA A 19 -2.91 -5.92 -5.08
C ALA A 19 -2.68 -6.56 -6.45
N GLY A 20 -1.72 -6.02 -7.19
CA GLY A 20 -1.19 -6.67 -8.39
C GLY A 20 -0.05 -7.61 -7.99
N VAL A 21 0.06 -8.75 -8.63
CA VAL A 21 1.13 -9.71 -8.41
C VAL A 21 1.78 -10.06 -9.73
N TYR A 22 3.09 -9.89 -9.80
CA TYR A 22 3.86 -10.11 -11.01
C TYR A 22 5.05 -11.03 -10.73
N ARG A 23 5.17 -12.10 -11.49
CA ARG A 23 6.27 -13.05 -11.36
C ARG A 23 7.55 -12.47 -11.93
N ILE A 24 8.62 -12.49 -11.14
CA ILE A 24 9.96 -12.09 -11.57
C ILE A 24 10.79 -13.31 -11.96
N SER A 25 10.68 -14.39 -11.20
CA SER A 25 11.40 -15.64 -11.42
C SER A 25 10.56 -16.81 -10.94
N ASP A 26 11.08 -18.03 -11.04
CA ASP A 26 10.39 -19.22 -10.54
C ASP A 26 10.14 -19.16 -9.02
N ASP A 27 10.97 -18.42 -8.30
CA ASP A 27 10.94 -18.37 -6.84
C ASP A 27 10.45 -17.04 -6.28
N LEU A 28 10.27 -16.02 -7.14
CA LEU A 28 9.97 -14.67 -6.68
C LEU A 28 8.85 -14.02 -7.48
N ALA A 29 7.85 -13.52 -6.79
CA ALA A 29 6.85 -12.63 -7.34
C ALA A 29 6.80 -11.34 -6.53
N LEU A 30 6.50 -10.23 -7.19
CA LEU A 30 6.29 -8.94 -6.56
C LEU A 30 4.80 -8.73 -6.31
N ILE A 31 4.50 -8.19 -5.15
CA ILE A 31 3.18 -7.68 -4.82
C ILE A 31 3.29 -6.16 -4.78
N GLN A 32 2.43 -5.48 -5.52
CA GLN A 32 2.41 -4.03 -5.54
C GLN A 32 1.02 -3.52 -5.20
N THR A 33 0.96 -2.57 -4.28
CA THR A 33 -0.28 -1.95 -3.84
C THR A 33 -0.20 -0.45 -3.98
N LEU A 34 -1.35 0.17 -4.10
CA LEU A 34 -1.45 1.62 -4.12
C LEU A 34 -2.75 2.01 -3.43
N ASP A 35 -2.64 2.77 -2.35
CA ASP A 35 -3.78 3.26 -1.59
C ASP A 35 -3.65 4.76 -1.34
N PHE A 36 -4.78 5.45 -1.31
CA PHE A 36 -4.81 6.89 -1.17
C PHE A 36 -6.06 7.27 -0.36
N PHE A 37 -5.86 7.92 0.78
CA PHE A 37 -6.93 8.16 1.75
C PHE A 37 -7.12 9.65 2.01
N THR A 38 -8.39 10.05 2.17
CA THR A 38 -8.72 11.30 2.86
C THR A 38 -8.65 11.06 4.36
N PRO A 39 -8.57 12.12 5.20
CA PRO A 39 -8.48 11.92 6.65
C PRO A 39 -9.66 11.11 7.18
N ILE A 40 -9.35 10.00 7.81
CA ILE A 40 -10.32 9.06 8.37
C ILE A 40 -10.63 9.44 9.82
N VAL A 41 -9.65 10.04 10.49
CA VAL A 41 -9.75 10.50 11.89
C VAL A 41 -9.15 11.89 12.00
N ASP A 42 -9.47 12.62 13.06
CA ASP A 42 -9.03 14.01 13.24
C ASP A 42 -7.57 14.13 13.66
N ASP A 43 -7.01 13.14 14.36
CA ASP A 43 -5.63 13.15 14.80
C ASP A 43 -4.69 12.82 13.65
N PRO A 44 -3.79 13.75 13.28
CA PRO A 44 -2.89 13.53 12.14
C PRO A 44 -1.98 12.31 12.29
N TYR A 45 -1.44 12.10 13.48
CA TYR A 45 -0.57 10.95 13.73
C TYR A 45 -1.32 9.63 13.51
N TRP A 46 -2.52 9.53 14.08
CA TRP A 46 -3.34 8.33 13.93
C TRP A 46 -3.83 8.12 12.51
N PHE A 47 -4.11 9.21 11.78
CA PHE A 47 -4.42 9.10 10.36
C PHE A 47 -3.27 8.43 9.61
N GLY A 48 -2.02 8.86 9.84
CA GLY A 48 -0.84 8.24 9.24
C GLY A 48 -0.71 6.77 9.61
N GLN A 49 -0.92 6.43 10.88
CA GLN A 49 -0.88 5.06 11.37
C GLN A 49 -1.90 4.16 10.66
N ILE A 50 -3.14 4.62 10.57
CA ILE A 50 -4.23 3.85 9.97
C ILE A 50 -4.01 3.67 8.48
N ALA A 51 -3.61 4.73 7.77
CA ALA A 51 -3.33 4.66 6.34
C ALA A 51 -2.23 3.64 6.03
N ALA A 52 -1.14 3.69 6.80
CA ALA A 52 -0.05 2.74 6.64
C ALA A 52 -0.48 1.31 6.95
N ALA A 53 -1.25 1.10 8.02
CA ALA A 53 -1.76 -0.22 8.37
C ALA A 53 -2.64 -0.79 7.27
N ASN A 54 -3.52 0.03 6.70
CA ASN A 54 -4.38 -0.40 5.60
C ASN A 54 -3.57 -0.77 4.36
N ALA A 55 -2.55 0.00 4.02
CA ALA A 55 -1.70 -0.29 2.88
C ALA A 55 -0.93 -1.60 3.07
N LEU A 56 -0.42 -1.84 4.28
CA LEU A 56 0.29 -3.08 4.60
C LEU A 56 -0.64 -4.28 4.56
N SER A 57 -1.90 -4.11 4.98
CA SER A 57 -2.86 -5.22 5.03
C SER A 57 -3.11 -5.82 3.65
N ASP A 58 -3.02 -5.03 2.59
CA ASP A 58 -3.21 -5.53 1.22
C ASP A 58 -2.12 -6.56 0.87
N VAL A 59 -0.89 -6.33 1.30
CA VAL A 59 0.22 -7.26 1.07
C VAL A 59 0.05 -8.52 1.91
N TYR A 60 -0.27 -8.35 3.20
CA TYR A 60 -0.50 -9.48 4.10
C TYR A 60 -1.68 -10.35 3.63
N ALA A 61 -2.73 -9.71 3.11
CA ALA A 61 -3.90 -10.44 2.60
C ALA A 61 -3.54 -11.36 1.43
N MET A 62 -2.49 -11.04 0.67
CA MET A 62 -1.99 -11.88 -0.42
C MET A 62 -1.09 -13.02 0.10
N GLY A 63 -0.75 -13.03 1.37
CA GLY A 63 0.19 -13.98 1.94
C GLY A 63 1.65 -13.57 1.78
N GLY A 64 1.89 -12.34 1.36
CA GLY A 64 3.23 -11.84 1.08
C GLY A 64 3.87 -11.12 2.26
N THR A 65 5.12 -10.73 2.05
CA THR A 65 5.91 -9.97 3.03
C THR A 65 6.19 -8.59 2.45
N PRO A 66 5.69 -7.50 3.07
CA PRO A 66 6.01 -6.16 2.61
C PRO A 66 7.48 -5.84 2.85
N LYS A 67 8.12 -5.15 1.91
CA LYS A 67 9.53 -4.81 1.96
C LYS A 67 9.80 -3.32 1.94
N THR A 68 9.18 -2.60 1.02
CA THR A 68 9.41 -1.17 0.85
C THR A 68 8.10 -0.43 0.68
N ALA A 69 8.14 0.87 0.99
CA ALA A 69 6.99 1.74 0.80
C ALA A 69 7.43 3.10 0.28
N MET A 70 6.52 3.78 -0.38
CA MET A 70 6.67 5.17 -0.80
C MET A 70 5.44 5.95 -0.40
N ASN A 71 5.63 7.19 0.07
CA ASN A 71 4.55 8.08 0.44
C ASN A 71 3.95 8.78 -0.79
N LEU A 72 2.63 8.97 -0.76
CA LEU A 72 1.91 9.84 -1.66
C LEU A 72 1.19 10.87 -0.80
N VAL A 73 1.46 12.16 -1.04
CA VAL A 73 0.94 13.24 -0.20
C VAL A 73 0.30 14.32 -1.05
N ALA A 74 -0.91 14.70 -0.67
CA ALA A 74 -1.56 15.93 -1.15
C ALA A 74 -1.86 16.77 0.10
N PHE A 75 -1.36 18.02 0.14
CA PHE A 75 -1.43 18.83 1.35
C PHE A 75 -1.57 20.32 1.00
N PRO A 76 -2.46 21.06 1.71
CA PRO A 76 -2.63 22.49 1.48
C PRO A 76 -1.56 23.31 2.21
N ALA A 77 -0.33 23.25 1.71
CA ALA A 77 0.84 23.85 2.39
C ALA A 77 0.75 25.37 2.56
N LYS A 78 -0.05 26.05 1.75
CA LYS A 78 -0.23 27.51 1.84
C LYS A 78 -1.16 27.94 2.96
N THR A 79 -2.08 27.07 3.36
CA THR A 79 -3.15 27.41 4.30
C THR A 79 -3.11 26.63 5.60
N MET A 80 -2.27 25.60 5.68
CA MET A 80 -2.22 24.71 6.82
C MET A 80 -0.78 24.53 7.31
N ASP A 81 -0.61 24.39 8.62
CA ASP A 81 0.72 24.26 9.23
C ASP A 81 1.36 22.92 8.82
N LEU A 82 2.62 22.99 8.40
CA LEU A 82 3.39 21.80 8.01
C LEU A 82 3.59 20.81 9.15
N SER A 83 3.43 21.22 10.41
CA SER A 83 3.51 20.32 11.54
C SER A 83 2.45 19.21 11.47
N ILE A 84 1.30 19.51 10.87
CA ILE A 84 0.23 18.54 10.66
C ILE A 84 0.72 17.44 9.70
N LEU A 85 1.32 17.85 8.59
CA LEU A 85 1.88 16.90 7.63
C LEU A 85 2.98 16.03 8.25
N ARG A 86 3.85 16.63 9.05
CA ARG A 86 4.90 15.89 9.75
C ARG A 86 4.34 14.81 10.66
N GLN A 87 3.24 15.10 11.35
CA GLN A 87 2.58 14.13 12.22
C GLN A 87 1.98 12.98 11.43
N ILE A 88 1.37 13.26 10.29
CA ILE A 88 0.83 12.23 9.40
C ILE A 88 1.94 11.30 8.93
N ILE A 89 3.02 11.87 8.40
CA ILE A 89 4.15 11.11 7.90
C ILE A 89 4.80 10.31 9.04
N GLN A 90 4.94 10.92 10.22
CA GLN A 90 5.52 10.22 11.36
C GLN A 90 4.68 9.00 11.76
N GLY A 91 3.35 9.13 11.72
CA GLY A 91 2.46 8.00 11.96
C GLY A 91 2.73 6.86 10.99
N GLY A 92 2.83 7.17 9.70
CA GLY A 92 3.15 6.18 8.68
C GLY A 92 4.52 5.54 8.88
N VAL A 93 5.53 6.36 9.14
CA VAL A 93 6.90 5.87 9.38
C VAL A 93 6.96 4.93 10.57
N ASP A 94 6.30 5.28 11.67
CA ASP A 94 6.30 4.43 12.86
C ASP A 94 5.63 3.08 12.60
N LYS A 95 4.54 3.07 11.84
CA LYS A 95 3.87 1.83 11.46
C LYS A 95 4.76 0.97 10.57
N PHE A 96 5.47 1.57 9.62
CA PHE A 96 6.40 0.83 8.76
C PHE A 96 7.58 0.27 9.54
N LYS A 97 8.10 1.00 10.52
CA LYS A 97 9.17 0.47 11.39
C LYS A 97 8.69 -0.75 12.16
N GLU A 98 7.48 -0.70 12.69
CA GLU A 98 6.87 -1.83 13.38
C GLU A 98 6.77 -3.06 12.48
N ALA A 99 6.45 -2.86 11.20
CA ALA A 99 6.33 -3.94 10.21
C ALA A 99 7.65 -4.30 9.54
N GLU A 100 8.76 -3.66 9.92
CA GLU A 100 10.08 -3.84 9.30
C GLU A 100 10.08 -3.51 7.80
N VAL A 101 9.34 -2.48 7.42
CA VAL A 101 9.26 -1.99 6.05
C VAL A 101 10.09 -0.71 5.93
N VAL A 102 10.86 -0.59 4.86
CA VAL A 102 11.70 0.57 4.62
C VAL A 102 10.97 1.58 3.74
N LEU A 103 10.84 2.81 4.23
CA LEU A 103 10.32 3.90 3.42
C LEU A 103 11.45 4.42 2.53
N ILE A 104 11.30 4.29 1.21
CA ILE A 104 12.37 4.57 0.25
C ILE A 104 12.15 5.81 -0.61
N GLY A 105 11.02 6.46 -0.49
CA GLY A 105 10.74 7.66 -1.27
C GLY A 105 9.30 8.08 -1.20
N GLY A 106 8.93 8.96 -2.12
CA GLY A 106 7.57 9.42 -2.19
C GLY A 106 7.40 10.58 -3.14
N HIS A 107 6.18 11.08 -3.21
CA HIS A 107 5.81 12.22 -4.02
C HIS A 107 4.77 13.05 -3.29
N SER A 108 4.89 14.36 -3.37
CA SER A 108 3.93 15.27 -2.76
C SER A 108 3.47 16.33 -3.76
N ILE A 109 2.22 16.70 -3.63
CA ILE A 109 1.64 17.80 -4.39
C ILE A 109 0.90 18.74 -3.44
N GLU A 110 0.70 19.98 -3.88
CA GLU A 110 -0.18 20.90 -3.18
C GLU A 110 -1.61 20.68 -3.65
N ASP A 111 -2.53 20.60 -2.71
CA ASP A 111 -3.95 20.44 -2.99
C ASP A 111 -4.74 21.08 -1.84
N LYS A 112 -5.97 21.48 -2.09
CA LYS A 112 -6.85 22.05 -1.07
C LYS A 112 -7.23 21.04 -0.01
N GLU A 113 -7.26 19.77 -0.36
CA GLU A 113 -7.64 18.69 0.55
C GLU A 113 -6.44 17.86 0.92
N ILE A 114 -6.38 17.44 2.19
CA ILE A 114 -5.36 16.51 2.65
C ILE A 114 -5.67 15.11 2.12
N LYS A 115 -4.67 14.50 1.49
CA LYS A 115 -4.72 13.09 1.12
C LYS A 115 -3.36 12.48 1.43
N TYR A 116 -3.39 11.28 1.99
CA TYR A 116 -2.18 10.54 2.28
C TYR A 116 -2.34 9.12 1.78
N GLY A 117 -1.37 8.69 1.02
CA GLY A 117 -1.39 7.36 0.45
C GLY A 117 -0.02 6.73 0.45
N LEU A 118 0.00 5.49 0.02
CA LEU A 118 1.19 4.67 0.10
C LEU A 118 1.21 3.69 -1.05
N SER A 119 2.39 3.53 -1.61
CA SER A 119 2.68 2.44 -2.53
C SER A 119 3.57 1.46 -1.78
N VAL A 120 3.10 0.24 -1.59
CA VAL A 120 3.84 -0.79 -0.88
C VAL A 120 4.25 -1.88 -1.85
N THR A 121 5.52 -2.27 -1.80
CA THR A 121 6.03 -3.40 -2.57
C THR A 121 6.40 -4.51 -1.61
N GLY A 122 5.84 -5.67 -1.86
CA GLY A 122 6.13 -6.89 -1.11
C GLY A 122 6.61 -8.00 -2.02
N VAL A 123 6.94 -9.11 -1.40
CA VAL A 123 7.41 -10.30 -2.12
C VAL A 123 6.64 -11.53 -1.65
N ILE A 124 6.51 -12.49 -2.56
CA ILE A 124 5.89 -13.77 -2.27
C ILE A 124 6.50 -14.82 -3.21
N HIS A 125 6.51 -16.06 -2.77
CA HIS A 125 6.84 -17.17 -3.67
C HIS A 125 5.65 -17.42 -4.59
N PRO A 126 5.83 -17.51 -5.92
CA PRO A 126 4.72 -17.67 -6.87
C PRO A 126 3.77 -18.82 -6.59
N LYS A 127 4.27 -19.90 -5.99
CA LYS A 127 3.46 -21.07 -5.62
C LYS A 127 2.56 -20.84 -4.40
N ARG A 128 2.82 -19.80 -3.62
CA ARG A 128 2.02 -19.44 -2.44
C ARG A 128 0.98 -18.38 -2.74
N ASP A 129 1.04 -17.79 -3.93
CA ASP A 129 0.07 -16.81 -4.34
C ASP A 129 -1.31 -17.45 -4.50
N MET A 130 -2.33 -16.78 -3.97
CA MET A 130 -3.71 -17.23 -4.05
C MET A 130 -4.58 -16.10 -4.57
N SER A 131 -5.59 -16.46 -5.37
CA SER A 131 -6.61 -15.50 -5.75
C SER A 131 -7.41 -15.07 -4.50
N ARG A 132 -8.08 -13.93 -4.60
CA ARG A 132 -8.90 -13.40 -3.51
C ARG A 132 -9.94 -14.40 -3.02
N SER A 133 -10.58 -15.12 -3.95
CA SER A 133 -11.58 -16.13 -3.61
C SER A 133 -10.98 -17.31 -2.85
N GLU A 134 -9.77 -17.71 -3.19
CA GLU A 134 -9.08 -18.79 -2.50
C GLU A 134 -8.66 -18.37 -1.09
N ARG A 135 -8.18 -17.12 -0.93
CA ARG A 135 -7.85 -16.58 0.39
C ARG A 135 -9.05 -16.59 1.31
N ASN A 136 -10.21 -16.18 0.80
CA ASN A 136 -11.44 -16.12 1.59
C ASN A 136 -11.94 -17.49 2.05
N ARG A 137 -11.54 -18.55 1.37
CA ARG A 137 -11.84 -19.92 1.81
C ARG A 137 -10.97 -20.36 2.99
N HIS A 138 -9.77 -19.82 3.09
CA HIS A 138 -8.80 -20.19 4.12
C HIS A 138 -8.78 -19.20 5.30
N ILE A 139 -9.11 -17.95 5.03
CA ILE A 139 -9.13 -16.89 6.05
C ILE A 139 -10.58 -16.52 6.28
N LYS A 140 -11.09 -16.91 7.42
CA LYS A 140 -12.44 -16.53 7.82
C LYS A 140 -12.40 -15.14 8.44
N LEU A 141 -12.91 -14.20 7.71
CA LEU A 141 -13.05 -12.83 8.18
C LEU A 141 -14.38 -12.66 8.92
#